data_3e062ac03c39bcda3f6d85112bb62c2a
#
_entry.id   3e062ac03c39bcda3f6d85112bb62c2a
#
_cell.length_a   1.000
_cell.length_b   1.000
_cell.length_c   1.000
_cell.angle_alpha   90.00
_cell.angle_beta   90.00
_cell.angle_gamma   90.00
#
_symmetry.space_group_name_H-M   'P 1'
#
loop_
_entity.id
_entity.type
_entity.pdbx_description
1 polymer ?
#
loop_
_entity_poly.entity_id
_entity_poly.type
_entity_poly.pdbx_seq_one_letter_code
_entity_poly.pdbx_strand_id
1 'polypeptide(L)'
;MPFSLYKRLDLNTLTPTEISLQMADKSTAIPIGICKDVPVVVANVTILTDFVILEMPEDDNMSIILGRPFLNTAGAVIDCNKSKVTFYISGNEHTVHFPKKQFQVSGINVIEKSSTLTIGSVEDFWRF
;
A
#
# COMPACT_ATOMS: atom_id res chain seq x y z
N MET A 1 -4.24 3.37 5.63
CA MET A 1 -3.10 4.28 5.87
C MET A 1 -3.28 4.96 7.21
N PRO A 2 -2.27 5.03 8.08
CA PRO A 2 -2.33 5.79 9.33
C PRO A 2 -2.53 7.29 9.08
N PHE A 3 -3.29 7.95 9.94
CA PHE A 3 -3.55 9.38 9.83
C PHE A 3 -2.28 10.24 9.98
N SER A 4 -1.33 9.78 10.80
CA SER A 4 -0.01 10.43 10.92
C SER A 4 0.74 10.48 9.58
N LEU A 5 0.74 9.39 8.84
CA LEU A 5 1.34 9.32 7.49
C LEU A 5 0.59 10.21 6.51
N TYR A 6 -0.75 10.18 6.51
CA TYR A 6 -1.58 11.07 5.70
C TYR A 6 -1.18 12.55 5.89
N LYS A 7 -1.03 13.00 7.15
CA LYS A 7 -0.59 14.37 7.46
C LYS A 7 0.83 14.66 6.98
N ARG A 8 1.74 13.71 7.16
CA ARG A 8 3.16 13.88 6.79
C ARG A 8 3.37 13.95 5.27
N LEU A 9 2.52 13.27 4.50
CA LEU A 9 2.52 13.32 3.04
C LEU A 9 1.83 14.57 2.46
N ASP A 10 1.27 15.42 3.32
CA ASP A 10 0.54 16.62 2.93
C ASP A 10 -0.58 16.35 1.90
N LEU A 11 -1.29 15.25 2.12
CA LEU A 11 -2.43 14.87 1.29
C LEU A 11 -3.65 15.71 1.69
N ASN A 12 -4.27 16.39 0.75
CA ASN A 12 -5.26 17.44 1.03
C ASN A 12 -6.71 17.00 0.80
N THR A 13 -6.94 15.79 0.34
CA THR A 13 -8.28 15.31 0.00
C THR A 13 -8.72 14.22 0.97
N LEU A 14 -9.48 14.59 1.99
CA LEU A 14 -10.09 13.64 2.91
C LEU A 14 -11.61 13.74 2.80
N THR A 15 -12.22 12.68 2.30
CA THR A 15 -13.68 12.58 2.18
C THR A 15 -14.22 11.75 3.33
N PRO A 16 -15.22 12.20 4.08
CA PRO A 16 -15.88 11.39 5.10
C PRO A 16 -16.44 10.10 4.51
N THR A 17 -16.47 9.05 5.34
CA THR A 17 -17.01 7.74 4.94
C THR A 17 -17.82 7.14 6.06
N GLU A 18 -18.86 6.39 5.72
CA GLU A 18 -19.70 5.64 6.67
C GLU A 18 -19.29 4.16 6.77
N ILE A 19 -18.25 3.74 6.03
CA ILE A 19 -17.79 2.35 6.09
C ILE A 19 -17.11 2.06 7.41
N SER A 20 -17.31 0.85 7.93
CA SER A 20 -16.52 0.28 9.01
C SER A 20 -15.59 -0.80 8.45
N LEU A 21 -14.38 -0.88 8.99
CA LEU A 21 -13.41 -1.90 8.61
C LEU A 21 -13.29 -2.94 9.70
N GLN A 22 -13.39 -4.20 9.32
CA GLN A 22 -13.01 -5.31 10.18
C GLN A 22 -11.53 -5.62 9.98
N MET A 23 -10.77 -5.51 11.06
CA MET A 23 -9.35 -5.84 11.07
C MET A 23 -9.13 -7.36 11.12
N ALA A 24 -7.90 -7.81 10.85
CA ALA A 24 -7.56 -9.24 10.86
C ALA A 24 -7.75 -9.90 12.23
N ASP A 25 -7.63 -9.15 13.33
CA ASP A 25 -7.90 -9.57 14.71
C ASP A 25 -9.39 -9.56 15.08
N LYS A 26 -10.28 -9.35 14.09
CA LYS A 26 -11.74 -9.20 14.21
C LYS A 26 -12.21 -7.93 14.92
N SER A 27 -11.32 -7.03 15.35
CA SER A 27 -11.71 -5.71 15.83
C SER A 27 -12.28 -4.87 14.71
N THR A 28 -13.15 -3.91 15.04
CA THR A 28 -13.74 -2.98 14.08
C THR A 28 -13.07 -1.62 14.23
N ALA A 29 -12.62 -1.05 13.13
CA ALA A 29 -12.10 0.30 13.07
C ALA A 29 -13.03 1.20 12.27
N ILE A 30 -13.25 2.41 12.79
CA ILE A 30 -14.00 3.46 12.11
C ILE A 30 -12.99 4.38 11.43
N PRO A 31 -13.00 4.47 10.09
CA PRO A 31 -12.08 5.36 9.40
C PRO A 31 -12.35 6.84 9.66
N ILE A 32 -11.30 7.65 9.63
CA ILE A 32 -11.42 9.11 9.60
C ILE A 32 -12.02 9.56 8.27
N GLY A 33 -11.66 8.89 7.19
CA GLY A 33 -12.15 9.16 5.85
C GLY A 33 -11.40 8.38 4.78
N ILE A 34 -11.66 8.74 3.53
CA ILE A 34 -10.98 8.20 2.36
C ILE A 34 -10.21 9.32 1.67
N CYS A 35 -8.93 9.09 1.41
CA CYS A 35 -8.10 9.92 0.54
C CYS A 35 -8.05 9.31 -0.84
N LYS A 36 -8.58 10.03 -1.84
CA LYS A 36 -8.69 9.52 -3.21
C LYS A 36 -7.52 9.92 -4.08
N ASP A 37 -7.30 9.13 -5.12
CA ASP A 37 -6.37 9.41 -6.21
C ASP A 37 -4.93 9.69 -5.75
N VAL A 38 -4.49 9.03 -4.70
CA VAL A 38 -3.10 9.14 -4.23
C VAL A 38 -2.18 8.43 -5.22
N PRO A 39 -1.20 9.12 -5.81
CA PRO A 39 -0.25 8.48 -6.71
C PRO A 39 0.71 7.55 -5.95
N VAL A 40 0.68 6.28 -6.28
CA VAL A 40 1.57 5.24 -5.77
C VAL A 40 2.47 4.77 -6.88
N VAL A 41 3.78 4.89 -6.70
CA VAL A 41 4.76 4.43 -7.69
C VAL A 41 5.23 3.02 -7.33
N VAL A 42 5.00 2.09 -8.24
CA VAL A 42 5.42 0.70 -8.12
C VAL A 42 6.08 0.27 -9.42
N ALA A 43 7.28 -0.30 -9.36
CA ALA A 43 8.02 -0.75 -10.55
C ALA A 43 8.12 0.34 -11.64
N ASN A 44 8.34 1.60 -11.23
CA ASN A 44 8.41 2.79 -12.09
C ASN A 44 7.09 3.16 -12.80
N VAL A 45 5.98 2.59 -12.36
CA VAL A 45 4.64 2.94 -12.85
C VAL A 45 3.84 3.60 -11.75
N THR A 46 3.15 4.69 -12.09
CA THR A 46 2.26 5.39 -11.16
C THR A 46 0.84 4.84 -11.27
N ILE A 47 0.29 4.46 -10.12
CA ILE A 47 -1.08 3.95 -9.99
C ILE A 47 -1.82 4.87 -9.04
N LEU A 48 -2.93 5.45 -9.48
CA LEU A 48 -3.80 6.24 -8.60
C LEU A 48 -4.59 5.29 -7.70
N THR A 49 -4.50 5.52 -6.40
CA THR A 49 -5.01 4.60 -5.38
C THR A 49 -5.78 5.36 -4.31
N ASP A 50 -6.94 4.85 -3.93
CA ASP A 50 -7.70 5.36 -2.80
C ASP A 50 -7.24 4.70 -1.51
N PHE A 51 -7.02 5.52 -0.48
CA PHE A 51 -6.63 5.04 0.84
C PHE A 51 -7.70 5.32 1.88
N VAL A 52 -8.04 4.29 2.63
CA VAL A 52 -8.80 4.45 3.87
C VAL A 52 -7.85 4.94 4.96
N ILE A 53 -8.20 6.05 5.59
CA ILE A 53 -7.38 6.70 6.62
C ILE A 53 -7.90 6.29 8.00
N LEU A 54 -7.00 5.76 8.82
CA LEU A 54 -7.31 5.23 10.15
C LEU A 54 -6.53 5.96 11.23
N GLU A 55 -7.20 6.21 12.35
CA GLU A 55 -6.52 6.60 13.60
C GLU A 55 -5.88 5.35 14.20
N MET A 56 -4.63 5.14 13.90
CA MET A 56 -3.86 4.01 14.40
C MET A 56 -2.39 4.41 14.57
N PRO A 57 -1.66 3.74 15.48
CA PRO A 57 -0.23 3.93 15.59
C PRO A 57 0.44 3.59 14.25
N GLU A 58 1.41 4.39 13.88
CA GLU A 58 2.28 4.09 12.75
C GLU A 58 3.29 3.01 13.15
N ASP A 59 3.34 1.95 12.37
CA ASP A 59 4.37 0.92 12.53
C ASP A 59 5.56 1.30 11.64
N ASP A 60 6.72 1.47 12.24
CA ASP A 60 7.97 1.81 11.51
C ASP A 60 8.31 0.77 10.44
N ASN A 61 7.79 -0.43 10.60
CA ASN A 61 8.01 -1.53 9.69
C ASN A 61 6.90 -1.68 8.63
N MET A 62 5.75 -1.06 8.81
CA MET A 62 4.63 -1.18 7.88
C MET A 62 3.80 0.11 7.88
N SER A 63 4.15 1.00 6.97
CA SER A 63 3.48 2.31 6.88
C SER A 63 2.13 2.25 6.17
N ILE A 64 1.96 1.35 5.20
CA ILE A 64 0.72 1.18 4.43
C ILE A 64 0.46 -0.30 4.13
N ILE A 65 -0.80 -0.61 3.87
CA ILE A 65 -1.22 -1.92 3.38
C ILE A 65 -1.90 -1.73 2.03
N LEU A 66 -1.38 -2.38 1.00
CA LEU A 66 -1.98 -2.44 -0.32
C LEU A 66 -2.82 -3.71 -0.43
N GLY A 67 -4.12 -3.54 -0.37
CA GLY A 67 -5.07 -4.64 -0.37
C GLY A 67 -5.48 -5.12 -1.76
N ARG A 68 -6.43 -6.05 -1.78
CA ARG A 68 -6.98 -6.62 -3.02
C ARG A 68 -7.49 -5.59 -4.04
N PRO A 69 -8.15 -4.49 -3.66
CA PRO A 69 -8.55 -3.47 -4.62
C PRO A 69 -7.39 -2.89 -5.40
N PHE A 70 -6.26 -2.59 -4.72
CA PHE A 70 -5.04 -2.14 -5.37
C PHE A 70 -4.47 -3.20 -6.33
N LEU A 71 -4.33 -4.44 -5.85
CA LEU A 71 -3.80 -5.54 -6.64
C LEU A 71 -4.64 -5.80 -7.90
N ASN A 72 -5.95 -5.69 -7.78
CA ASN A 72 -6.86 -5.83 -8.92
C ASN A 72 -6.69 -4.70 -9.94
N THR A 73 -6.60 -3.45 -9.49
CA THR A 73 -6.39 -2.29 -10.36
C THR A 73 -5.04 -2.37 -11.07
N ALA A 74 -4.01 -2.84 -10.38
CA ALA A 74 -2.67 -3.01 -10.91
C ALA A 74 -2.51 -4.28 -11.78
N GLY A 75 -3.55 -5.09 -11.93
CA GLY A 75 -3.48 -6.37 -12.64
C GLY A 75 -2.40 -7.30 -12.08
N ALA A 76 -2.29 -7.37 -10.75
CA ALA A 76 -1.21 -8.07 -10.08
C ALA A 76 -1.37 -9.59 -10.16
N VAL A 77 -0.34 -10.28 -10.61
CA VAL A 77 -0.18 -11.73 -10.55
C VAL A 77 0.97 -12.08 -9.63
N ILE A 78 0.68 -12.85 -8.60
CA ILE A 78 1.63 -13.23 -7.56
C ILE A 78 2.09 -14.66 -7.80
N ASP A 79 3.37 -14.83 -8.11
CA ASP A 79 4.01 -16.13 -8.24
C ASP A 79 4.88 -16.39 -7.01
N CYS A 80 4.32 -17.07 -6.03
CA CYS A 80 5.01 -17.40 -4.79
C CYS A 80 6.19 -18.37 -5.01
N ASN A 81 6.10 -19.23 -6.01
CA ASN A 81 7.17 -20.18 -6.31
C ASN A 81 8.40 -19.48 -6.87
N LYS A 82 8.19 -18.51 -7.75
CA LYS A 82 9.27 -17.70 -8.35
C LYS A 82 9.60 -16.45 -7.53
N SER A 83 8.91 -16.21 -6.42
CA SER A 83 9.07 -15.02 -5.58
C SER A 83 9.00 -13.72 -6.37
N LYS A 84 7.97 -13.58 -7.19
CA LYS A 84 7.76 -12.39 -8.01
C LYS A 84 6.30 -11.95 -8.05
N VAL A 85 6.09 -10.66 -8.26
CA VAL A 85 4.81 -10.07 -8.63
C VAL A 85 4.95 -9.46 -10.00
N THR A 86 4.00 -9.73 -10.84
CA THR A 86 3.90 -9.11 -12.15
C THR A 86 2.66 -8.23 -12.18
N PHE A 87 2.84 -6.97 -12.52
CA PHE A 87 1.78 -5.99 -12.69
C PHE A 87 1.51 -5.78 -14.18
N TYR A 88 0.25 -5.89 -14.59
CA TYR A 88 -0.18 -5.64 -15.97
C TYR A 88 -0.89 -4.30 -16.03
N ILE A 89 -0.17 -3.26 -16.42
CA ILE A 89 -0.66 -1.88 -16.40
C ILE A 89 -0.57 -1.31 -17.81
N SER A 90 -1.71 -0.84 -18.34
CA SER A 90 -1.78 -0.22 -19.67
C SER A 90 -1.18 -1.07 -20.78
N GLY A 91 -1.37 -2.38 -20.71
CA GLY A 91 -0.84 -3.32 -21.71
C GLY A 91 0.65 -3.66 -21.59
N ASN A 92 1.31 -3.15 -20.56
CA ASN A 92 2.72 -3.46 -20.27
C ASN A 92 2.83 -4.34 -19.03
N GLU A 93 3.87 -5.17 -19.04
CA GLU A 93 4.21 -6.06 -17.94
C GLU A 93 5.37 -5.47 -17.11
N HIS A 94 5.17 -5.38 -15.81
CA HIS A 94 6.18 -4.89 -14.86
C HIS A 94 6.39 -5.93 -13.77
N THR A 95 7.54 -6.57 -13.74
CA THR A 95 7.85 -7.62 -12.77
C THR A 95 8.75 -7.11 -11.67
N VAL A 96 8.39 -7.43 -10.45
CA VAL A 96 9.13 -7.12 -9.23
C VAL A 96 9.39 -8.41 -8.48
N HIS A 97 10.64 -8.63 -8.06
CA HIS A 97 11.01 -9.80 -7.27
C HIS A 97 11.01 -9.47 -5.78
N PHE A 98 10.52 -10.39 -4.98
CA PHE A 98 10.61 -10.31 -3.53
C PHE A 98 11.52 -11.42 -2.99
N PRO A 99 12.22 -11.20 -1.88
CA PRO A 99 13.16 -12.20 -1.37
C PRO A 99 12.43 -13.47 -0.96
N LYS A 100 13.00 -14.61 -1.30
CA LYS A 100 12.58 -15.90 -0.74
C LYS A 100 12.81 -15.84 0.77
N LYS A 101 11.75 -16.11 1.52
CA LYS A 101 11.72 -16.02 2.98
C LYS A 101 13.04 -16.38 3.65
N GLN A 102 13.68 -15.39 4.19
CA GLN A 102 14.41 -15.54 5.44
C GLN A 102 13.54 -14.85 6.49
N PHE A 103 13.46 -15.44 7.68
CA PHE A 103 12.56 -15.04 8.77
C PHE A 103 12.88 -13.66 9.40
N GLN A 104 13.41 -12.74 8.64
CA GLN A 104 13.65 -11.37 9.06
C GLN A 104 12.82 -10.44 8.21
N VAL A 105 11.89 -9.81 8.85
CA VAL A 105 10.99 -8.84 8.27
C VAL A 105 11.69 -7.49 8.34
N SER A 106 12.23 -7.00 7.25
CA SER A 106 12.72 -5.64 7.14
C SER A 106 11.58 -4.67 6.81
N GLY A 107 11.68 -3.45 7.33
CA GLY A 107 10.65 -2.44 7.22
C GLY A 107 10.41 -1.91 5.81
N ILE A 108 9.24 -1.33 5.62
CA ILE A 108 8.88 -0.58 4.41
C ILE A 108 9.70 0.71 4.34
N ASN A 109 10.52 0.86 3.30
CA ASN A 109 11.11 2.14 2.95
C ASN A 109 10.15 2.89 2.03
N VAL A 110 9.24 3.64 2.61
CA VAL A 110 8.42 4.59 1.86
C VAL A 110 9.26 5.83 1.61
N ILE A 111 9.58 6.12 0.35
CA ILE A 111 10.21 7.37 -0.01
C ILE A 111 9.12 8.43 -0.10
N GLU A 112 9.04 9.26 0.92
CA GLU A 112 8.10 10.36 0.99
C GLU A 112 8.55 11.50 0.07
N LYS A 113 7.92 11.60 -1.08
CA LYS A 113 7.93 12.84 -1.88
C LYS A 113 6.52 13.38 -1.85
N SER A 114 6.38 14.69 -1.60
CA SER A 114 5.10 15.39 -1.50
C SER A 114 4.01 14.80 -2.41
N SER A 115 2.94 14.30 -1.82
CA SER A 115 1.75 13.72 -2.49
C SER A 115 1.96 12.43 -3.28
N THR A 116 3.18 11.84 -3.29
CA THR A 116 3.47 10.59 -4.01
C THR A 116 4.11 9.58 -3.08
N LEU A 117 3.52 8.37 -3.02
CA LEU A 117 4.09 7.22 -2.33
C LEU A 117 4.94 6.42 -3.31
N THR A 118 6.22 6.28 -3.00
CA THR A 118 7.11 5.38 -3.74
C THR A 118 7.47 4.20 -2.85
N ILE A 119 7.19 3.00 -3.31
CA ILE A 119 7.56 1.78 -2.61
C ILE A 119 8.96 1.40 -3.07
N GLY A 120 9.93 1.57 -2.19
CA GLY A 120 11.35 1.47 -2.51
C GLY A 120 11.89 0.05 -2.64
N SER A 121 11.24 -0.94 -2.04
CA SER A 121 11.61 -2.34 -2.16
C SER A 121 10.41 -3.26 -2.12
N VAL A 122 10.56 -4.44 -2.71
CA VAL A 122 9.51 -5.45 -2.82
C VAL A 122 9.29 -6.20 -1.53
N GLU A 123 10.24 -6.16 -0.63
CA GLU A 123 10.14 -6.73 0.72
C GLU A 123 8.93 -6.17 1.47
N ASP A 124 8.49 -5.01 1.03
CA ASP A 124 7.43 -4.23 1.63
C ASP A 124 6.02 -4.68 1.24
N PHE A 125 5.87 -5.49 0.18
CA PHE A 125 4.56 -5.94 -0.31
C PHE A 125 4.01 -7.15 0.45
N TRP A 126 4.83 -7.89 1.20
CA TRP A 126 4.56 -9.27 1.58
C TRP A 126 4.61 -9.51 3.07
N ARG A 127 4.12 -8.59 3.85
CA ARG A 127 3.87 -8.86 5.24
C ARG A 127 2.45 -9.42 5.44
N PHE A 128 2.42 -10.69 5.51
CA PHE A 128 1.30 -11.40 6.10
C PHE A 128 1.61 -11.77 7.54
#